data_11b7d3abc2de4a23efc23e462e92aba7
#
_entry.id   11b7d3abc2de4a23efc23e462e92aba7
#
_cell.length_a   1.000
_cell.length_b   1.000
_cell.length_c   1.000
_cell.angle_alpha   90.00
_cell.angle_beta   90.00
_cell.angle_gamma   90.00
#
_symmetry.space_group_name_H-M   'P 1'
#
loop_
_entity.id
_entity.type
_entity.pdbx_description
1 polymer ?
#
loop_
_entity_poly.entity_id
_entity_poly.type
_entity_poly.pdbx_seq_one_letter_code
_entity_poly.pdbx_strand_id
1 'polypeptide(L)'
;MMKEDWTPIDFGQTEDTTKNIIKVIGVGGGGCNAVKNMYAEGIVNVSFAVCNTDSQSLSKSPVPVKIMLGKSGLGAGANPEVGRSEAQNTQEDIKKLLDDGTKMVFVTAGMGGGTGTGAAPVIAGIAKGMGILTVGIITIPFYFEKRKKIVKALQGVEEMRKNVDALLIVNNERLCDVYADSEITVKDAFKLADKVLSDATKSISELITVEGTINLDFRDIETTIKSGGGAIMAMGRASGEGRVQSAIKNALDSPLLYGSDISNAQRILFNIYTSSKHPIFVREMREIDAFFDELNPDIKVIWGLSDD
;
A
#
# COMPACT_ATOMS: atom_id res chain seq x y z
N MET A 1 -35.84 -39.75 34.42
CA MET A 1 -35.77 -38.64 33.47
C MET A 1 -34.68 -37.72 33.97
N MET A 2 -33.42 -37.98 33.55
CA MET A 2 -32.24 -37.19 33.91
C MET A 2 -32.25 -35.91 33.08
N LYS A 3 -32.25 -34.76 33.74
CA LYS A 3 -31.96 -33.48 33.09
C LYS A 3 -30.46 -33.40 32.85
N GLU A 4 -30.05 -33.47 31.60
CA GLU A 4 -28.68 -33.10 31.20
C GLU A 4 -28.53 -31.58 31.46
N ASP A 5 -27.72 -31.26 32.46
CA ASP A 5 -27.29 -29.90 32.71
C ASP A 5 -26.28 -29.54 31.58
N TRP A 6 -26.79 -28.83 30.61
CA TRP A 6 -25.96 -28.21 29.57
C TRP A 6 -25.28 -26.96 30.15
N THR A 7 -24.06 -27.09 30.58
CA THR A 7 -23.24 -25.91 30.90
C THR A 7 -22.70 -25.34 29.59
N PRO A 8 -23.00 -24.06 29.27
CA PRO A 8 -22.39 -23.40 28.12
C PRO A 8 -20.86 -23.44 28.29
N ILE A 9 -20.15 -23.87 27.24
CA ILE A 9 -18.69 -23.73 27.20
C ILE A 9 -18.41 -22.24 27.17
N ASP A 10 -17.83 -21.74 28.26
CA ASP A 10 -17.30 -20.37 28.29
C ASP A 10 -16.03 -20.34 27.43
N PHE A 11 -16.18 -19.80 26.21
CA PHE A 11 -15.05 -19.54 25.32
C PHE A 11 -14.28 -18.30 25.81
N GLY A 12 -13.99 -18.19 27.08
CA GLY A 12 -13.25 -17.10 27.73
C GLY A 12 -13.22 -15.83 26.87
N GLN A 13 -13.56 -14.71 27.43
CA GLN A 13 -13.51 -13.45 26.67
C GLN A 13 -12.17 -13.42 25.91
N THR A 14 -12.22 -13.63 24.61
CA THR A 14 -11.08 -13.32 23.73
C THR A 14 -10.75 -11.88 24.04
N GLU A 15 -9.58 -11.64 24.65
CA GLU A 15 -9.03 -10.29 24.74
C GLU A 15 -9.28 -9.64 23.38
N ASP A 16 -9.76 -8.42 23.40
CA ASP A 16 -10.11 -7.61 22.24
C ASP A 16 -8.97 -7.67 21.21
N THR A 17 -8.97 -8.72 20.38
CA THR A 17 -7.95 -9.00 19.35
C THR A 17 -8.16 -8.15 18.10
N THR A 18 -8.91 -7.06 18.21
CA THR A 18 -9.00 -6.00 17.21
C THR A 18 -7.78 -5.06 17.24
N LYS A 19 -6.62 -5.55 17.65
CA LYS A 19 -5.36 -4.86 17.35
C LYS A 19 -5.19 -4.91 15.83
N ASN A 20 -5.17 -3.74 15.21
CA ASN A 20 -4.93 -3.63 13.78
C ASN A 20 -3.62 -4.35 13.43
N ILE A 21 -3.73 -5.48 12.73
CA ILE A 21 -2.55 -6.26 12.33
C ILE A 21 -1.78 -5.60 11.19
N ILE A 22 -2.37 -4.56 10.57
CA ILE A 22 -1.78 -3.80 9.47
C ILE A 22 -1.36 -2.43 9.96
N LYS A 23 -0.15 -2.02 9.62
CA LYS A 23 0.39 -0.70 9.93
C LYS A 23 0.83 0.02 8.65
N VAL A 24 0.57 1.31 8.58
CA VAL A 24 1.03 2.18 7.49
C VAL A 24 1.99 3.21 8.06
N ILE A 25 3.22 3.21 7.54
CA ILE A 25 4.27 4.12 7.97
C ILE A 25 4.64 5.06 6.84
N GLY A 26 4.36 6.35 7.02
CA GLY A 26 4.78 7.40 6.10
C GLY A 26 6.18 7.92 6.45
N VAL A 27 7.10 7.91 5.49
CA VAL A 27 8.49 8.28 5.69
C VAL A 27 8.88 9.49 4.87
N GLY A 28 9.38 10.54 5.55
CA GLY A 28 9.75 11.80 4.94
C GLY A 28 8.54 12.64 4.51
N GLY A 29 8.75 13.77 3.86
CA GLY A 29 7.68 14.71 3.50
C GLY A 29 6.57 14.09 2.67
N GLY A 30 6.90 13.43 1.54
CA GLY A 30 5.92 12.80 0.66
C GLY A 30 5.15 11.67 1.34
N GLY A 31 5.86 10.74 2.01
CA GLY A 31 5.20 9.64 2.72
C GLY A 31 4.32 10.12 3.88
N CYS A 32 4.76 11.11 4.64
CA CYS A 32 3.95 11.71 5.70
C CYS A 32 2.68 12.38 5.16
N ASN A 33 2.74 13.04 4.00
CA ASN A 33 1.56 13.65 3.36
C ASN A 33 0.57 12.58 2.89
N ALA A 34 1.05 11.51 2.25
CA ALA A 34 0.21 10.40 1.84
C ALA A 34 -0.52 9.78 3.04
N VAL A 35 0.20 9.46 4.13
CA VAL A 35 -0.40 8.89 5.35
C VAL A 35 -1.36 9.87 6.04
N LYS A 36 -1.06 11.16 6.01
CA LYS A 36 -2.01 12.19 6.50
C LYS A 36 -3.33 12.15 5.72
N ASN A 37 -3.28 12.01 4.41
CA ASN A 37 -4.48 11.92 3.57
C ASN A 37 -5.25 10.62 3.85
N MET A 38 -4.56 9.47 3.95
CA MET A 38 -5.15 8.18 4.33
C MET A 38 -5.86 8.25 5.70
N TYR A 39 -5.21 8.88 6.66
CA TYR A 39 -5.78 9.09 8.01
C TYR A 39 -7.04 9.97 7.97
N ALA A 40 -7.04 11.02 7.14
CA ALA A 40 -8.19 11.90 6.97
C ALA A 40 -9.35 11.24 6.21
N GLU A 41 -9.06 10.28 5.31
CA GLU A 41 -10.06 9.47 4.61
C GLU A 41 -10.72 8.42 5.51
N GLY A 42 -10.17 8.21 6.72
CA GLY A 42 -10.76 7.30 7.70
C GLY A 42 -10.65 5.82 7.32
N ILE A 43 -9.56 5.41 6.68
CA ILE A 43 -9.31 3.99 6.37
C ILE A 43 -9.32 3.21 7.69
N VAL A 44 -10.21 2.22 7.78
CA VAL A 44 -10.43 1.42 8.98
C VAL A 44 -9.50 0.20 9.04
N ASN A 45 -9.38 -0.39 10.22
CA ASN A 45 -8.62 -1.63 10.47
C ASN A 45 -7.12 -1.54 10.15
N VAL A 46 -6.56 -0.32 10.07
CA VAL A 46 -5.13 -0.06 9.95
C VAL A 46 -4.67 0.94 11.00
N SER A 47 -3.45 0.80 11.46
CA SER A 47 -2.79 1.78 12.32
C SER A 47 -1.83 2.64 11.51
N PHE A 48 -1.72 3.92 11.84
CA PHE A 48 -0.92 4.89 11.11
C PHE A 48 0.22 5.44 11.94
N ALA A 49 1.39 5.58 11.32
CA ALA A 49 2.53 6.27 11.90
C ALA A 49 3.23 7.13 10.84
N VAL A 50 3.90 8.19 11.28
CA VAL A 50 4.73 9.04 10.44
C VAL A 50 6.13 9.19 11.01
N CYS A 51 7.13 9.07 10.15
CA CYS A 51 8.54 9.15 10.49
C CYS A 51 9.20 10.25 9.64
N ASN A 52 9.87 11.19 10.28
CA ASN A 52 10.56 12.25 9.55
C ASN A 52 11.77 12.76 10.34
N THR A 53 12.74 13.33 9.63
CA THR A 53 13.87 14.08 10.22
C THR A 53 13.54 15.55 10.47
N ASP A 54 12.39 16.03 9.99
CA ASP A 54 11.90 17.41 10.16
C ASP A 54 10.83 17.49 11.25
N SER A 55 11.17 18.13 12.37
CA SER A 55 10.29 18.27 13.53
C SER A 55 9.04 19.11 13.25
N GLN A 56 9.17 20.14 12.40
CA GLN A 56 8.03 21.01 12.07
C GLN A 56 6.99 20.26 11.23
N SER A 57 7.45 19.43 10.29
CA SER A 57 6.57 18.58 9.50
C SER A 57 5.81 17.58 10.36
N LEU A 58 6.49 16.94 11.32
CA LEU A 58 5.87 16.01 12.25
C LEU A 58 4.85 16.67 13.17
N SER A 59 5.17 17.85 13.72
CA SER A 59 4.27 18.57 14.64
C SER A 59 2.94 18.95 13.99
N LYS A 60 2.94 19.26 12.70
CA LYS A 60 1.76 19.64 11.91
C LYS A 60 0.92 18.45 11.44
N SER A 61 1.42 17.23 11.57
CA SER A 61 0.67 16.04 11.16
C SER A 61 -0.46 15.73 12.14
N PRO A 62 -1.68 15.42 11.68
CA PRO A 62 -2.78 14.96 12.52
C PRO A 62 -2.63 13.50 12.94
N VAL A 63 -1.71 12.74 12.34
CA VAL A 63 -1.45 11.34 12.67
C VAL A 63 -0.93 11.23 14.08
N PRO A 64 -1.52 10.38 14.94
CA PRO A 64 -1.20 10.37 16.36
C PRO A 64 0.20 9.84 16.67
N VAL A 65 0.64 8.81 15.93
CA VAL A 65 1.94 8.18 16.16
C VAL A 65 3.00 8.84 15.28
N LYS A 66 4.01 9.43 15.92
CA LYS A 66 5.05 10.21 15.26
C LYS A 66 6.43 9.78 15.76
N ILE A 67 7.33 9.45 14.84
CA ILE A 67 8.72 9.14 15.18
C ILE A 67 9.64 10.20 14.54
N MET A 68 10.36 10.89 15.41
CA MET A 68 11.45 11.74 14.99
C MET A 68 12.66 10.86 14.64
N LEU A 69 13.10 10.93 13.39
CA LEU A 69 14.33 10.28 12.98
C LEU A 69 15.53 11.19 13.30
N GLY A 70 16.38 10.72 14.20
CA GLY A 70 17.49 11.48 14.74
C GLY A 70 17.07 12.54 15.75
N LYS A 71 18.02 13.40 16.13
CA LYS A 71 17.88 14.36 17.24
C LYS A 71 17.82 15.83 16.79
N SER A 72 18.28 16.16 15.56
CA SER A 72 18.43 17.54 15.13
C SER A 72 17.10 18.25 14.82
N GLY A 73 16.13 17.50 14.26
CA GLY A 73 14.84 18.05 13.82
C GLY A 73 14.90 18.99 12.61
N LEU A 74 16.08 19.14 11.98
CA LEU A 74 16.33 20.11 10.91
C LEU A 74 16.12 19.53 9.50
N GLY A 75 15.67 18.28 9.40
CA GLY A 75 15.55 17.59 8.12
C GLY A 75 16.86 16.98 7.63
N ALA A 76 16.81 16.24 6.51
CA ALA A 76 17.96 15.56 5.91
C ALA A 76 18.67 16.38 4.83
N GLY A 77 18.29 17.65 4.59
CA GLY A 77 18.94 18.52 3.60
C GLY A 77 19.01 17.93 2.18
N ALA A 78 17.98 17.19 1.75
CA ALA A 78 17.94 16.45 0.49
C ALA A 78 19.12 15.45 0.30
N ASN A 79 19.76 15.00 1.39
CA ASN A 79 20.82 14.01 1.40
C ASN A 79 20.31 12.66 1.93
N PRO A 80 20.22 11.59 1.09
CA PRO A 80 19.75 10.28 1.50
C PRO A 80 20.63 9.63 2.58
N GLU A 81 21.93 9.86 2.60
CA GLU A 81 22.82 9.28 3.62
C GLU A 81 22.51 9.82 5.02
N VAL A 82 22.13 11.10 5.13
CA VAL A 82 21.65 11.67 6.39
C VAL A 82 20.35 10.97 6.82
N GLY A 83 19.38 10.84 5.90
CA GLY A 83 18.12 10.13 6.18
C GLY A 83 18.35 8.69 6.64
N ARG A 84 19.27 7.97 5.99
CA ARG A 84 19.67 6.60 6.33
C ARG A 84 20.26 6.54 7.75
N SER A 85 21.26 7.37 8.02
CA SER A 85 21.95 7.41 9.31
C SER A 85 20.99 7.73 10.45
N GLU A 86 20.10 8.71 10.26
CA GLU A 86 19.12 9.08 11.30
C GLU A 86 18.10 7.97 11.56
N ALA A 87 17.69 7.23 10.53
CA ALA A 87 16.83 6.07 10.73
C ALA A 87 17.56 4.93 11.47
N GLN A 88 18.84 4.68 11.17
CA GLN A 88 19.67 3.71 11.88
C GLN A 88 19.86 4.09 13.35
N ASN A 89 20.06 5.38 13.64
CA ASN A 89 20.19 5.89 15.00
C ASN A 89 18.87 5.77 15.80
N THR A 90 17.73 5.63 15.12
CA THR A 90 16.38 5.55 15.72
C THR A 90 15.79 4.14 15.63
N GLN A 91 16.59 3.12 15.30
CA GLN A 91 16.11 1.77 15.05
C GLN A 91 15.34 1.14 16.22
N GLU A 92 15.70 1.44 17.47
CA GLU A 92 15.03 0.88 18.65
C GLU A 92 13.61 1.42 18.81
N ASP A 93 13.37 2.69 18.48
CA ASP A 93 12.02 3.26 18.52
C ASP A 93 11.17 2.73 17.36
N ILE A 94 11.79 2.47 16.18
CA ILE A 94 11.12 1.83 15.05
C ILE A 94 10.74 0.39 15.38
N LYS A 95 11.61 -0.37 16.05
CA LYS A 95 11.28 -1.73 16.51
C LYS A 95 10.12 -1.72 17.51
N LYS A 96 10.15 -0.83 18.50
CA LYS A 96 9.05 -0.67 19.46
C LYS A 96 7.72 -0.32 18.78
N LEU A 97 7.76 0.53 17.74
CA LEU A 97 6.58 0.85 16.95
C LEU A 97 5.98 -0.38 16.28
N LEU A 98 6.80 -1.32 15.85
CA LEU A 98 6.42 -2.53 15.11
C LEU A 98 6.11 -3.73 16.01
N ASP A 99 6.54 -3.71 17.27
CA ASP A 99 6.37 -4.80 18.25
C ASP A 99 5.06 -4.68 19.04
N ASP A 100 3.97 -4.38 18.34
CA ASP A 100 2.63 -4.22 18.93
C ASP A 100 1.61 -5.24 18.40
N GLY A 101 2.09 -6.31 17.77
CA GLY A 101 1.26 -7.33 17.12
C GLY A 101 1.08 -7.11 15.61
N THR A 102 1.75 -6.11 15.03
CA THR A 102 1.75 -5.86 13.57
C THR A 102 2.22 -7.10 12.81
N LYS A 103 1.46 -7.55 11.82
CA LYS A 103 1.78 -8.67 10.93
C LYS A 103 2.14 -8.21 9.53
N MET A 104 1.64 -7.06 9.11
CA MET A 104 1.92 -6.46 7.81
C MET A 104 2.20 -4.97 7.97
N VAL A 105 3.17 -4.47 7.24
CA VAL A 105 3.49 -3.05 7.20
C VAL A 105 3.59 -2.53 5.78
N PHE A 106 2.92 -1.41 5.53
CA PHE A 106 3.14 -0.59 4.35
C PHE A 106 4.11 0.52 4.70
N VAL A 107 5.24 0.58 4.00
CA VAL A 107 6.20 1.68 4.10
C VAL A 107 6.04 2.56 2.87
N THR A 108 5.48 3.76 3.06
CA THR A 108 5.24 4.70 1.96
C THR A 108 6.20 5.88 2.02
N ALA A 109 6.78 6.23 0.86
CA ALA A 109 7.73 7.32 0.76
C ALA A 109 7.76 7.94 -0.64
N GLY A 110 7.94 9.26 -0.70
CA GLY A 110 8.36 9.93 -1.94
C GLY A 110 9.88 9.84 -2.08
N MET A 111 10.32 9.21 -3.17
CA MET A 111 11.76 9.07 -3.47
C MET A 111 12.35 10.35 -4.08
N GLY A 112 13.66 10.51 -3.99
CA GLY A 112 14.41 11.65 -4.55
C GLY A 112 14.74 12.75 -3.54
N GLY A 113 14.09 12.75 -2.35
CA GLY A 113 14.46 13.57 -1.21
C GLY A 113 15.57 12.96 -0.34
N GLY A 114 15.84 13.54 0.82
CA GLY A 114 16.78 12.97 1.78
C GLY A 114 16.15 11.90 2.67
N THR A 115 15.11 12.25 3.43
CA THR A 115 14.51 11.37 4.42
C THR A 115 13.82 10.17 3.78
N GLY A 116 12.89 10.39 2.83
CA GLY A 116 12.15 9.28 2.19
C GLY A 116 13.09 8.29 1.51
N THR A 117 14.07 8.79 0.72
CA THR A 117 15.00 7.96 -0.04
C THR A 117 15.95 7.18 0.87
N GLY A 118 16.44 7.80 1.94
CA GLY A 118 17.43 7.17 2.83
C GLY A 118 16.83 6.34 3.96
N ALA A 119 15.78 6.84 4.60
CA ALA A 119 15.20 6.22 5.79
C ALA A 119 14.18 5.11 5.49
N ALA A 120 13.39 5.22 4.41
CA ALA A 120 12.36 4.22 4.12
C ALA A 120 12.93 2.81 3.93
N PRO A 121 14.05 2.60 3.19
CA PRO A 121 14.66 1.27 3.08
C PRO A 121 15.13 0.72 4.43
N VAL A 122 15.61 1.57 5.34
CA VAL A 122 16.05 1.15 6.68
C VAL A 122 14.85 0.69 7.50
N ILE A 123 13.78 1.47 7.53
CA ILE A 123 12.54 1.13 8.24
C ILE A 123 11.94 -0.17 7.69
N ALA A 124 11.87 -0.30 6.38
CA ALA A 124 11.40 -1.53 5.71
C ALA A 124 12.28 -2.75 6.08
N GLY A 125 13.60 -2.59 6.05
CA GLY A 125 14.54 -3.65 6.43
C GLY A 125 14.39 -4.09 7.87
N ILE A 126 14.13 -3.17 8.81
CA ILE A 126 13.84 -3.49 10.21
C ILE A 126 12.56 -4.32 10.31
N ALA A 127 11.48 -3.90 9.67
CA ALA A 127 10.20 -4.61 9.67
C ALA A 127 10.33 -6.01 9.09
N LYS A 128 10.96 -6.13 7.93
CA LYS A 128 11.24 -7.44 7.29
C LYS A 128 12.12 -8.33 8.16
N GLY A 129 13.14 -7.77 8.81
CA GLY A 129 14.01 -8.47 9.76
C GLY A 129 13.27 -8.98 11.00
N MET A 130 12.17 -8.35 11.39
CA MET A 130 11.26 -8.80 12.45
C MET A 130 10.25 -9.86 11.98
N GLY A 131 10.28 -10.27 10.71
CA GLY A 131 9.36 -11.25 10.13
C GLY A 131 7.99 -10.68 9.76
N ILE A 132 7.84 -9.36 9.71
CA ILE A 132 6.61 -8.68 9.33
C ILE A 132 6.54 -8.61 7.80
N LEU A 133 5.39 -8.98 7.23
CA LEU A 133 5.16 -8.84 5.79
C LEU A 133 5.29 -7.36 5.39
N THR A 134 6.31 -7.05 4.60
CA THR A 134 6.70 -5.67 4.32
C THR A 134 6.46 -5.30 2.87
N VAL A 135 5.57 -4.34 2.64
CA VAL A 135 5.24 -3.81 1.32
C VAL A 135 5.70 -2.36 1.22
N GLY A 136 6.51 -2.08 0.20
CA GLY A 136 6.89 -0.72 -0.13
C GLY A 136 5.92 -0.12 -1.14
N ILE A 137 5.42 1.09 -0.89
CA ILE A 137 4.64 1.86 -1.86
C ILE A 137 5.31 3.22 -2.01
N ILE A 138 5.98 3.44 -3.13
CA ILE A 138 6.85 4.60 -3.32
C ILE A 138 6.51 5.37 -4.59
N THR A 139 6.78 6.68 -4.57
CA THR A 139 6.64 7.53 -5.76
C THR A 139 7.99 7.93 -6.32
N ILE A 140 8.09 7.93 -7.66
CA ILE A 140 9.20 8.54 -8.39
C ILE A 140 8.81 9.98 -8.73
N PRO A 141 9.73 10.95 -8.56
CA PRO A 141 9.47 12.37 -8.79
C PRO A 141 8.99 12.67 -10.20
N PHE A 142 8.24 13.75 -10.34
CA PHE A 142 7.89 14.35 -11.63
C PHE A 142 9.15 14.81 -12.39
N TYR A 143 9.07 14.87 -13.70
CA TYR A 143 10.19 15.31 -14.57
C TYR A 143 10.61 16.76 -14.28
N PHE A 144 9.64 17.64 -13.97
CA PHE A 144 9.93 19.03 -13.61
C PHE A 144 10.73 19.19 -12.29
N GLU A 145 10.79 18.14 -11.45
CA GLU A 145 11.61 18.15 -10.23
C GLU A 145 13.10 17.91 -10.49
N LYS A 146 13.48 17.72 -11.75
CA LYS A 146 14.85 17.68 -12.29
C LYS A 146 15.58 16.34 -12.09
N ARG A 147 16.50 16.10 -13.05
CA ARG A 147 17.25 14.85 -13.20
C ARG A 147 17.98 14.39 -11.93
N LYS A 148 18.57 15.31 -11.16
CA LYS A 148 19.29 14.94 -9.93
C LYS A 148 18.39 14.26 -8.90
N LYS A 149 17.13 14.69 -8.82
CA LYS A 149 16.16 14.13 -7.90
C LYS A 149 15.71 12.75 -8.37
N ILE A 150 15.50 12.59 -9.67
CA ILE A 150 15.14 11.29 -10.30
C ILE A 150 16.26 10.27 -10.10
N VAL A 151 17.52 10.62 -10.32
CA VAL A 151 18.66 9.72 -10.10
C VAL A 151 18.72 9.23 -8.66
N LYS A 152 18.55 10.15 -7.68
CA LYS A 152 18.48 9.77 -6.26
C LYS A 152 17.28 8.84 -5.98
N ALA A 153 16.13 9.11 -6.62
CA ALA A 153 14.96 8.28 -6.47
C ALA A 153 15.21 6.85 -6.94
N LEU A 154 15.83 6.66 -8.10
CA LEU A 154 16.17 5.34 -8.64
C LEU A 154 17.12 4.58 -7.71
N GLN A 155 18.10 5.25 -7.11
CA GLN A 155 18.96 4.64 -6.09
C GLN A 155 18.15 4.19 -4.86
N GLY A 156 17.21 5.01 -4.41
CA GLY A 156 16.31 4.67 -3.31
C GLY A 156 15.38 3.49 -3.65
N VAL A 157 14.90 3.40 -4.89
CA VAL A 157 14.11 2.26 -5.39
C VAL A 157 14.90 0.96 -5.27
N GLU A 158 16.17 0.94 -5.73
CA GLU A 158 17.01 -0.26 -5.64
C GLU A 158 17.28 -0.68 -4.19
N GLU A 159 17.49 0.28 -3.29
CA GLU A 159 17.63 -0.02 -1.86
C GLU A 159 16.32 -0.51 -1.25
N MET A 160 15.18 0.09 -1.63
CA MET A 160 13.87 -0.34 -1.14
C MET A 160 13.56 -1.77 -1.57
N ARG A 161 13.83 -2.12 -2.83
CA ARG A 161 13.62 -3.47 -3.39
C ARG A 161 14.28 -4.58 -2.59
N LYS A 162 15.46 -4.33 -2.04
CA LYS A 162 16.20 -5.30 -1.21
C LYS A 162 15.55 -5.53 0.16
N ASN A 163 14.80 -4.54 0.64
CA ASN A 163 14.32 -4.46 2.02
C ASN A 163 12.82 -4.69 2.16
N VAL A 164 12.11 -5.01 1.09
CA VAL A 164 10.66 -5.32 1.11
C VAL A 164 10.37 -6.70 0.54
N ASP A 165 9.17 -7.21 0.78
CA ASP A 165 8.66 -8.44 0.15
C ASP A 165 8.03 -8.15 -1.19
N ALA A 166 7.33 -7.01 -1.31
CA ALA A 166 6.81 -6.51 -2.56
C ALA A 166 7.01 -4.99 -2.64
N LEU A 167 7.26 -4.49 -3.84
CA LEU A 167 7.48 -3.07 -4.11
C LEU A 167 6.55 -2.58 -5.21
N LEU A 168 5.63 -1.69 -4.82
CA LEU A 168 4.80 -0.93 -5.73
C LEU A 168 5.47 0.42 -6.02
N ILE A 169 5.72 0.70 -7.29
CA ILE A 169 6.36 1.93 -7.74
C ILE A 169 5.36 2.76 -8.53
N VAL A 170 5.03 3.93 -8.01
CA VAL A 170 4.17 4.91 -8.66
C VAL A 170 5.05 5.94 -9.38
N ASN A 171 4.98 5.96 -10.69
CA ASN A 171 5.67 6.98 -11.48
C ASN A 171 4.76 8.21 -11.64
N ASN A 172 5.09 9.28 -10.92
CA ASN A 172 4.29 10.51 -10.96
C ASN A 172 4.18 11.12 -12.38
N GLU A 173 5.19 10.93 -13.23
CA GLU A 173 5.13 11.43 -14.61
C GLU A 173 3.99 10.78 -15.41
N ARG A 174 3.69 9.50 -15.15
CA ARG A 174 2.57 8.82 -15.80
C ARG A 174 1.21 9.39 -15.42
N LEU A 175 1.10 9.96 -14.22
CA LEU A 175 -0.10 10.68 -13.84
C LEU A 175 -0.24 11.98 -14.65
N CYS A 176 0.88 12.65 -14.97
CA CYS A 176 0.85 13.81 -15.85
C CYS A 176 0.45 13.46 -17.28
N ASP A 177 0.90 12.33 -17.83
CA ASP A 177 0.54 11.88 -19.18
C ASP A 177 -0.98 11.73 -19.35
N VAL A 178 -1.66 11.20 -18.32
CA VAL A 178 -3.13 11.03 -18.32
C VAL A 178 -3.89 12.34 -18.26
N TYR A 179 -3.31 13.34 -17.63
CA TYR A 179 -3.93 14.65 -17.42
C TYR A 179 -3.28 15.75 -18.26
N ALA A 180 -2.46 15.38 -19.27
CA ALA A 180 -1.71 16.33 -20.08
C ALA A 180 -2.60 17.36 -20.78
N ASP A 181 -3.79 16.94 -21.21
CA ASP A 181 -4.77 17.78 -21.88
C ASP A 181 -5.72 18.52 -20.91
N SER A 182 -5.51 18.36 -19.60
CA SER A 182 -6.34 19.01 -18.58
C SER A 182 -5.61 20.18 -17.93
N GLU A 183 -6.35 21.20 -17.48
CA GLU A 183 -5.81 22.34 -16.73
C GLU A 183 -5.49 21.96 -15.27
N ILE A 184 -4.73 20.88 -15.06
CA ILE A 184 -4.35 20.45 -13.73
C ILE A 184 -3.20 21.31 -13.18
N THR A 185 -3.34 21.80 -11.96
CA THR A 185 -2.26 22.55 -11.31
C THR A 185 -1.16 21.61 -10.78
N VAL A 186 0.06 22.11 -10.64
CA VAL A 186 1.16 21.36 -10.01
C VAL A 186 0.76 20.84 -8.62
N LYS A 187 0.02 21.64 -7.84
CA LYS A 187 -0.48 21.25 -6.52
C LYS A 187 -1.44 20.06 -6.61
N ASP A 188 -2.28 20.03 -7.61
CA ASP A 188 -3.25 18.94 -7.78
C ASP A 188 -2.58 17.68 -8.33
N ALA A 189 -1.53 17.80 -9.14
CA ALA A 189 -0.70 16.68 -9.56
C ALA A 189 -0.06 15.96 -8.35
N PHE A 190 0.46 16.70 -7.36
CA PHE A 190 0.95 16.11 -6.11
C PHE A 190 -0.16 15.46 -5.29
N LYS A 191 -1.35 16.06 -5.22
CA LYS A 191 -2.51 15.42 -4.53
C LYS A 191 -2.93 14.12 -5.21
N LEU A 192 -2.87 14.07 -6.55
CA LEU A 192 -3.15 12.83 -7.29
C LEU A 192 -2.13 11.74 -6.96
N ALA A 193 -0.84 12.08 -6.90
CA ALA A 193 0.19 11.13 -6.49
C ALA A 193 -0.07 10.60 -5.07
N ASP A 194 -0.39 11.48 -4.12
CA ASP A 194 -0.76 11.08 -2.76
C ASP A 194 -2.03 10.21 -2.73
N LYS A 195 -3.02 10.53 -3.57
CA LYS A 195 -4.26 9.74 -3.69
C LYS A 195 -4.00 8.34 -4.22
N VAL A 196 -3.14 8.19 -5.21
CA VAL A 196 -2.76 6.87 -5.73
C VAL A 196 -2.11 6.01 -4.65
N LEU A 197 -1.23 6.60 -3.82
CA LEU A 197 -0.65 5.90 -2.66
C LEU A 197 -1.72 5.49 -1.64
N SER A 198 -2.71 6.37 -1.40
CA SER A 198 -3.85 6.09 -0.52
C SER A 198 -4.70 4.95 -1.06
N ASP A 199 -5.12 5.05 -2.32
CA ASP A 199 -5.97 4.05 -2.97
C ASP A 199 -5.28 2.67 -3.01
N ALA A 200 -3.97 2.61 -3.27
CA ALA A 200 -3.18 1.39 -3.25
C ALA A 200 -3.17 0.75 -1.86
N THR A 201 -2.85 1.53 -0.85
CA THR A 201 -2.81 1.05 0.54
C THR A 201 -4.19 0.60 1.01
N LYS A 202 -5.23 1.39 0.72
CA LYS A 202 -6.62 1.09 1.06
C LYS A 202 -7.05 -0.23 0.43
N SER A 203 -6.89 -0.39 -0.88
CA SER A 203 -7.32 -1.58 -1.59
C SER A 203 -6.67 -2.86 -1.05
N ILE A 204 -5.35 -2.85 -0.78
CA ILE A 204 -4.68 -4.02 -0.23
C ILE A 204 -5.11 -4.28 1.23
N SER A 205 -5.30 -3.24 2.04
CA SER A 205 -5.75 -3.41 3.41
C SER A 205 -7.19 -3.91 3.50
N GLU A 206 -8.08 -3.42 2.64
CA GLU A 206 -9.47 -3.86 2.58
C GLU A 206 -9.59 -5.34 2.18
N LEU A 207 -8.75 -5.83 1.26
CA LEU A 207 -8.67 -7.25 0.92
C LEU A 207 -8.47 -8.16 2.15
N ILE A 208 -7.82 -7.65 3.19
CA ILE A 208 -7.48 -8.39 4.41
C ILE A 208 -8.53 -8.19 5.51
N THR A 209 -9.13 -6.99 5.57
CA THR A 209 -9.86 -6.53 6.75
C THR A 209 -11.37 -6.41 6.54
N VAL A 210 -11.83 -6.39 5.30
CA VAL A 210 -13.26 -6.30 4.97
C VAL A 210 -13.82 -7.69 4.75
N GLU A 211 -14.86 -8.04 5.51
CA GLU A 211 -15.60 -9.28 5.27
C GLU A 211 -16.36 -9.18 3.94
N GLY A 212 -16.20 -10.18 3.09
CA GLY A 212 -16.90 -10.32 1.82
C GLY A 212 -17.61 -11.65 1.72
N THR A 213 -18.31 -11.86 0.60
CA THR A 213 -18.92 -13.17 0.28
C THR A 213 -17.85 -14.24 0.06
N ILE A 214 -16.71 -13.85 -0.52
CA ILE A 214 -15.51 -14.69 -0.66
C ILE A 214 -14.36 -13.92 -0.03
N ASN A 215 -13.89 -14.43 1.09
CA ASN A 215 -12.84 -13.81 1.89
C ASN A 215 -11.47 -14.36 1.50
N LEU A 216 -10.51 -13.45 1.50
CA LEU A 216 -9.09 -13.78 1.41
C LEU A 216 -8.50 -13.78 2.81
N ASP A 217 -7.94 -14.89 3.23
CA ASP A 217 -7.25 -14.90 4.51
C ASP A 217 -5.86 -14.24 4.42
N PHE A 218 -5.35 -13.81 5.58
CA PHE A 218 -4.05 -13.13 5.64
C PHE A 218 -2.91 -14.01 5.08
N ARG A 219 -2.99 -15.34 5.23
CA ARG A 219 -1.95 -16.26 4.77
C ARG A 219 -1.92 -16.39 3.25
N ASP A 220 -3.07 -16.32 2.59
CA ASP A 220 -3.16 -16.32 1.13
C ASP A 220 -2.48 -15.08 0.56
N ILE A 221 -2.76 -13.94 1.17
CA ILE A 221 -2.15 -12.65 0.80
C ILE A 221 -0.65 -12.66 1.11
N GLU A 222 -0.25 -13.12 2.30
CA GLU A 222 1.16 -13.28 2.67
C GLU A 222 1.90 -14.13 1.64
N THR A 223 1.35 -15.30 1.29
CA THR A 223 1.97 -16.22 0.33
C THR A 223 2.09 -15.60 -1.06
N THR A 224 1.13 -14.79 -1.46
CA THR A 224 1.12 -14.13 -2.76
C THR A 224 2.10 -12.98 -2.82
N ILE A 225 2.18 -12.16 -1.78
CA ILE A 225 3.02 -10.97 -1.72
C ILE A 225 4.46 -11.31 -1.35
N LYS A 226 4.68 -12.30 -0.48
CA LYS A 226 6.01 -12.64 0.03
C LYS A 226 6.96 -13.03 -1.09
N SER A 227 8.10 -12.35 -1.12
CA SER A 227 9.11 -12.52 -2.19
C SER A 227 8.56 -12.23 -3.61
N GLY A 228 7.52 -11.39 -3.70
CA GLY A 228 6.89 -11.01 -4.97
C GLY A 228 7.75 -10.09 -5.83
N GLY A 229 8.71 -9.38 -5.22
CA GLY A 229 9.57 -8.44 -5.94
C GLY A 229 8.83 -7.18 -6.38
N GLY A 230 8.76 -6.94 -7.68
CA GLY A 230 7.97 -5.83 -8.24
C GLY A 230 6.47 -6.16 -8.20
N ALA A 231 5.67 -5.21 -7.76
CA ALA A 231 4.22 -5.30 -7.78
C ALA A 231 3.61 -4.17 -8.61
N ILE A 232 2.49 -4.45 -9.24
CA ILE A 232 1.72 -3.48 -10.00
C ILE A 232 0.29 -3.55 -9.46
N MET A 233 -0.37 -2.41 -9.43
CA MET A 233 -1.76 -2.34 -9.02
C MET A 233 -2.58 -1.58 -10.07
N ALA A 234 -3.80 -2.05 -10.28
CA ALA A 234 -4.77 -1.38 -11.11
C ALA A 234 -6.16 -1.46 -10.50
N MET A 235 -6.97 -0.48 -10.80
CA MET A 235 -8.38 -0.45 -10.43
C MET A 235 -9.22 -0.05 -11.65
N GLY A 236 -10.33 -0.74 -11.83
CA GLY A 236 -11.30 -0.41 -12.85
C GLY A 236 -12.71 -0.36 -12.28
N ARG A 237 -13.51 0.59 -12.74
CA ARG A 237 -14.92 0.74 -12.36
C ARG A 237 -15.77 0.80 -13.61
N ALA A 238 -16.92 0.14 -13.56
CA ALA A 238 -17.92 0.23 -14.59
C ALA A 238 -19.32 -0.08 -14.04
N SER A 239 -20.34 0.29 -14.80
CA SER A 239 -21.74 0.04 -14.47
C SER A 239 -22.53 -0.23 -15.74
N GLY A 240 -23.72 -0.83 -15.62
CA GLY A 240 -24.59 -1.12 -16.76
C GLY A 240 -24.26 -2.44 -17.44
N GLU A 241 -24.67 -2.58 -18.70
CA GLU A 241 -24.43 -3.77 -19.52
C GLU A 241 -22.96 -3.91 -19.89
N GLY A 242 -22.39 -5.12 -19.82
CA GLY A 242 -20.96 -5.37 -20.08
C GLY A 242 -20.01 -4.75 -19.05
N ARG A 243 -20.52 -4.49 -17.83
CA ARG A 243 -19.75 -3.79 -16.76
C ARG A 243 -18.47 -4.52 -16.37
N VAL A 244 -18.46 -5.85 -16.41
CA VAL A 244 -17.27 -6.63 -16.02
C VAL A 244 -16.15 -6.43 -17.03
N GLN A 245 -16.41 -6.62 -18.31
CA GLN A 245 -15.42 -6.38 -19.37
C GLN A 245 -14.94 -4.93 -19.36
N SER A 246 -15.88 -3.98 -19.19
CA SER A 246 -15.54 -2.55 -19.10
C SER A 246 -14.67 -2.23 -17.88
N ALA A 247 -14.94 -2.84 -16.72
CA ALA A 247 -14.13 -2.65 -15.51
C ALA A 247 -12.71 -3.23 -15.69
N ILE A 248 -12.60 -4.43 -16.25
CA ILE A 248 -11.29 -5.05 -16.56
C ILE A 248 -10.52 -4.17 -17.53
N LYS A 249 -11.15 -3.72 -18.62
CA LYS A 249 -10.52 -2.80 -19.58
C LYS A 249 -10.04 -1.53 -18.91
N ASN A 250 -10.89 -0.88 -18.11
CA ASN A 250 -10.53 0.34 -17.39
C ASN A 250 -9.38 0.12 -16.40
N ALA A 251 -9.29 -1.07 -15.79
CA ALA A 251 -8.15 -1.42 -14.94
C ALA A 251 -6.86 -1.57 -15.76
N LEU A 252 -6.93 -2.24 -16.91
CA LEU A 252 -5.77 -2.43 -17.79
C LEU A 252 -5.29 -1.13 -18.44
N ASP A 253 -6.20 -0.21 -18.72
CA ASP A 253 -5.91 1.12 -19.25
C ASP A 253 -5.40 2.08 -18.14
N SER A 254 -5.25 1.59 -16.90
CA SER A 254 -4.76 2.42 -15.80
C SER A 254 -3.35 2.94 -16.06
N PRO A 255 -3.10 4.24 -15.83
CA PRO A 255 -1.77 4.84 -15.99
C PRO A 255 -0.72 4.19 -15.08
N LEU A 256 -1.14 3.51 -14.02
CA LEU A 256 -0.26 2.77 -13.13
C LEU A 256 0.28 1.49 -13.78
N LEU A 257 -0.43 0.93 -14.75
CA LEU A 257 0.00 -0.24 -15.54
C LEU A 257 0.78 0.13 -16.79
N TYR A 258 0.80 1.40 -17.18
CA TYR A 258 1.38 1.81 -18.47
C TYR A 258 2.82 1.34 -18.64
N GLY A 259 3.05 0.57 -19.72
CA GLY A 259 4.35 -0.03 -20.02
C GLY A 259 4.67 -1.29 -19.21
N SER A 260 3.73 -1.80 -18.43
CA SER A 260 3.88 -3.07 -17.72
C SER A 260 3.13 -4.18 -18.44
N ASP A 261 3.82 -5.30 -18.64
CA ASP A 261 3.25 -6.48 -19.27
C ASP A 261 2.74 -7.44 -18.19
N ILE A 262 1.42 -7.51 -18.04
CA ILE A 262 0.77 -8.41 -17.09
C ILE A 262 0.86 -9.87 -17.49
N SER A 263 1.14 -10.18 -18.78
CA SER A 263 1.28 -11.56 -19.24
C SER A 263 2.48 -12.28 -18.61
N ASN A 264 3.44 -11.52 -18.10
CA ASN A 264 4.59 -12.03 -17.35
C ASN A 264 4.35 -12.11 -15.83
N ALA A 265 3.17 -11.77 -15.35
CA ALA A 265 2.85 -11.89 -13.94
C ALA A 265 2.89 -13.37 -13.51
N GLN A 266 3.49 -13.64 -12.36
CA GLN A 266 3.51 -14.98 -11.77
C GLN A 266 2.33 -15.19 -10.81
N ARG A 267 1.80 -14.10 -10.27
CA ARG A 267 0.74 -14.10 -9.27
C ARG A 267 -0.18 -12.92 -9.50
N ILE A 268 -1.46 -13.15 -9.40
CA ILE A 268 -2.49 -12.13 -9.46
C ILE A 268 -3.36 -12.25 -8.22
N LEU A 269 -3.53 -11.12 -7.55
CA LEU A 269 -4.47 -10.95 -6.46
C LEU A 269 -5.50 -9.93 -6.92
N PHE A 270 -6.77 -10.27 -6.93
CA PHE A 270 -7.80 -9.32 -7.28
C PHE A 270 -9.03 -9.44 -6.38
N ASN A 271 -9.75 -8.36 -6.24
CA ASN A 271 -11.02 -8.33 -5.54
C ASN A 271 -12.09 -7.65 -6.39
N ILE A 272 -13.28 -8.20 -6.31
CA ILE A 272 -14.46 -7.66 -6.96
C ILE A 272 -15.28 -6.97 -5.89
N TYR A 273 -15.53 -5.67 -6.07
CA TYR A 273 -16.44 -4.91 -5.23
C TYR A 273 -17.74 -4.71 -6.00
N THR A 274 -18.85 -5.09 -5.40
CA THR A 274 -20.17 -4.93 -5.99
C THR A 274 -21.07 -4.12 -5.07
N SER A 275 -21.92 -3.30 -5.66
CA SER A 275 -22.97 -2.64 -4.87
C SER A 275 -24.03 -3.67 -4.49
N SER A 276 -24.48 -3.63 -3.24
CA SER A 276 -25.59 -4.47 -2.75
C SER A 276 -26.87 -4.32 -3.58
N LYS A 277 -27.06 -3.18 -4.27
CA LYS A 277 -28.19 -2.96 -5.19
C LYS A 277 -27.99 -3.60 -6.56
N HIS A 278 -26.75 -3.87 -6.94
CA HIS A 278 -26.38 -4.43 -8.24
C HIS A 278 -25.32 -5.53 -8.05
N PRO A 279 -25.67 -6.64 -7.39
CA PRO A 279 -24.73 -7.74 -7.15
C PRO A 279 -24.23 -8.34 -8.45
N ILE A 280 -23.08 -9.01 -8.40
CA ILE A 280 -22.54 -9.73 -9.56
C ILE A 280 -23.34 -11.02 -9.79
N PHE A 281 -23.59 -11.34 -11.06
CA PHE A 281 -24.26 -12.58 -11.44
C PHE A 281 -23.24 -13.66 -11.82
N VAL A 282 -23.61 -14.94 -11.62
CA VAL A 282 -22.76 -16.09 -12.02
C VAL A 282 -22.40 -16.06 -13.51
N ARG A 283 -23.27 -15.53 -14.37
CA ARG A 283 -22.97 -15.37 -15.80
C ARG A 283 -21.84 -14.39 -16.05
N GLU A 284 -21.70 -13.33 -15.21
CA GLU A 284 -20.65 -12.31 -15.31
C GLU A 284 -19.29 -12.85 -14.83
N MET A 285 -19.28 -13.87 -13.95
CA MET A 285 -18.05 -14.56 -13.55
C MET A 285 -17.36 -15.25 -14.74
N ARG A 286 -18.13 -15.70 -15.74
CA ARG A 286 -17.55 -16.30 -16.96
C ARG A 286 -16.73 -15.30 -17.78
N GLU A 287 -17.04 -14.02 -17.68
CA GLU A 287 -16.28 -12.96 -18.38
C GLU A 287 -14.92 -12.78 -17.69
N ILE A 288 -14.87 -12.96 -16.37
CA ILE A 288 -13.63 -12.92 -15.59
C ILE A 288 -12.78 -14.16 -15.89
N ASP A 289 -13.40 -15.35 -15.90
CA ASP A 289 -12.71 -16.58 -16.25
C ASP A 289 -12.10 -16.49 -17.66
N ALA A 290 -12.88 -16.00 -18.64
CA ALA A 290 -12.40 -15.83 -20.00
C ALA A 290 -11.20 -14.89 -20.10
N PHE A 291 -11.16 -13.82 -19.29
CA PHE A 291 -10.01 -12.92 -19.22
C PHE A 291 -8.76 -13.63 -18.66
N PHE A 292 -8.92 -14.45 -17.61
CA PHE A 292 -7.78 -15.18 -17.04
C PHE A 292 -7.30 -16.32 -17.95
N ASP A 293 -8.19 -16.92 -18.73
CA ASP A 293 -7.84 -17.97 -19.70
C ASP A 293 -6.94 -17.44 -20.86
N GLU A 294 -7.01 -16.12 -21.13
CA GLU A 294 -6.12 -15.46 -22.10
C GLU A 294 -4.70 -15.21 -21.54
N LEU A 295 -4.52 -15.31 -20.23
CA LEU A 295 -3.21 -15.15 -19.59
C LEU A 295 -2.45 -16.48 -19.55
N ASN A 296 -1.21 -16.42 -19.07
CA ASN A 296 -0.39 -17.61 -18.89
C ASN A 296 -1.09 -18.60 -17.91
N PRO A 297 -1.35 -19.86 -18.28
CA PRO A 297 -2.03 -20.84 -17.43
C PRO A 297 -1.29 -21.17 -16.12
N ASP A 298 -0.01 -20.85 -16.03
CA ASP A 298 0.80 -21.06 -14.82
C ASP A 298 0.65 -19.91 -13.79
N ILE A 299 -0.12 -18.87 -14.11
CA ILE A 299 -0.36 -17.75 -13.19
C ILE A 299 -1.19 -18.23 -12.00
N LYS A 300 -0.66 -18.00 -10.79
CA LYS A 300 -1.42 -18.23 -9.56
C LYS A 300 -2.38 -17.08 -9.32
N VAL A 301 -3.68 -17.35 -9.42
CA VAL A 301 -4.74 -16.37 -9.20
C VAL A 301 -5.39 -16.60 -7.84
N ILE A 302 -5.50 -15.54 -7.05
CA ILE A 302 -6.23 -15.51 -5.78
C ILE A 302 -7.22 -14.36 -5.86
N TRP A 303 -8.48 -14.60 -5.49
CA TRP A 303 -9.51 -13.58 -5.63
C TRP A 303 -10.53 -13.59 -4.50
N GLY A 304 -11.16 -12.42 -4.30
CA GLY A 304 -12.21 -12.21 -3.33
C GLY A 304 -13.41 -11.46 -3.94
N LEU A 305 -14.53 -11.52 -3.23
CA LEU A 305 -15.77 -10.82 -3.57
C LEU A 305 -16.31 -10.11 -2.34
N SER A 306 -16.42 -8.81 -2.40
CA SER A 306 -16.88 -7.95 -1.31
C SER A 306 -17.99 -7.01 -1.76
N ASP A 307 -18.82 -6.57 -0.82
CA ASP A 307 -19.85 -5.56 -1.04
C ASP A 307 -19.27 -4.16 -0.77
N ASP A 308 -19.68 -3.17 -1.61
CA ASP A 308 -19.28 -1.74 -1.49
C ASP A 308 -20.41 -0.94 -0.83
#